data_0a1f0fe15716c41472f7e3be18bb0776
#
_entry.id   0a1f0fe15716c41472f7e3be18bb0776
#
_cell.length_a   1.000
_cell.length_b   1.000
_cell.length_c   1.000
_cell.angle_alpha   90.00
_cell.angle_beta   90.00
_cell.angle_gamma   90.00
#
_symmetry.space_group_name_H-M   'P 1'
#
loop_
_entity.id
_entity.type
_entity.pdbx_description
1 polymer ?
#
loop_
_entity_poly.entity_id
_entity_poly.type
_entity_poly.pdbx_seq_one_letter_code
_entity_poly.pdbx_strand_id
1 'polypeptide(L)'
;MKKFFAVLLVLCMMFTIVACNKGDDAAKKSEGVMTYAEYDAAAMDAEVVIEGYVQATQSWWDNKITVYLQDPDGAYFVYELACSEEDAAKLTKGTKIKVTGFKGAWAGEIEIMDGKFEFGEGTWIAEATDVTALLGTDELIKHQNKFVSFKGLKIEKISYKNDAPGDDIYVDVSKDGNTYSFCVERYLTGPDTDVYKAFADLQAGDVVDMEGFLYWYEGVNTHITAVSKLG
;
A
#
# COMPACT_ATOMS: atom_id res chain seq x y z
N MET A 1 62.63 49.47 0.23
CA MET A 1 61.24 49.31 0.69
C MET A 1 60.60 48.29 -0.23
N LYS A 2 60.54 47.03 0.20
CA LYS A 2 59.97 45.91 -0.58
C LYS A 2 58.59 45.68 -0.07
N LYS A 3 57.56 45.84 -0.96
CA LYS A 3 56.16 45.58 -0.64
C LYS A 3 55.88 44.10 -0.93
N PHE A 4 55.56 43.33 0.11
CA PHE A 4 55.04 41.96 -0.04
C PHE A 4 53.56 42.02 -0.33
N PHE A 5 53.12 41.47 -1.47
CA PHE A 5 51.73 41.19 -1.76
C PHE A 5 51.43 39.77 -1.28
N ALA A 6 50.60 39.66 -0.25
CA ALA A 6 50.03 38.38 0.15
C ALA A 6 48.80 38.11 -0.69
N VAL A 7 48.85 37.05 -1.52
CA VAL A 7 47.69 36.53 -2.25
C VAL A 7 46.99 35.53 -1.35
N LEU A 8 45.81 35.92 -0.88
CA LEU A 8 44.92 35.06 -0.11
C LEU A 8 44.11 34.18 -1.08
N LEU A 9 44.49 32.91 -1.18
CA LEU A 9 43.78 31.90 -2.01
C LEU A 9 42.56 31.42 -1.20
N VAL A 10 41.38 31.96 -1.52
CA VAL A 10 40.10 31.45 -0.98
C VAL A 10 39.71 30.18 -1.73
N LEU A 11 39.93 29.04 -1.10
CA LEU A 11 39.47 27.74 -1.60
C LEU A 11 37.97 27.60 -1.34
N CYS A 12 37.13 27.96 -2.31
CA CYS A 12 35.70 27.63 -2.26
C CYS A 12 35.52 26.12 -2.40
N MET A 13 35.37 25.41 -1.29
CA MET A 13 34.81 24.07 -1.29
C MET A 13 33.33 24.16 -1.65
N MET A 14 33.03 23.88 -2.91
CA MET A 14 31.64 23.58 -3.31
C MET A 14 31.25 22.23 -2.70
N PHE A 15 30.52 22.26 -1.60
CA PHE A 15 29.76 21.09 -1.18
C PHE A 15 28.63 20.90 -2.19
N THR A 16 28.81 20.01 -3.15
CA THR A 16 27.69 19.45 -3.90
C THR A 16 26.88 18.62 -2.91
N ILE A 17 25.76 19.17 -2.44
CA ILE A 17 24.72 18.38 -1.78
C ILE A 17 24.14 17.50 -2.88
N VAL A 18 24.59 16.26 -2.96
CA VAL A 18 23.87 15.22 -3.67
C VAL A 18 22.60 14.98 -2.87
N ALA A 19 21.52 15.63 -3.27
CA ALA A 19 20.19 15.21 -2.84
C ALA A 19 19.97 13.82 -3.43
N CYS A 20 20.26 12.76 -2.66
CA CYS A 20 19.78 11.42 -2.98
C CYS A 20 18.27 11.51 -3.08
N ASN A 21 17.76 11.37 -4.29
CA ASN A 21 16.32 11.22 -4.54
C ASN A 21 15.95 9.84 -3.98
N LYS A 22 15.43 9.78 -2.76
CA LYS A 22 15.06 8.52 -2.08
C LYS A 22 14.11 7.66 -2.93
N GLY A 23 13.40 8.26 -3.89
CA GLY A 23 12.51 7.56 -4.81
C GLY A 23 13.23 6.77 -5.89
N ASP A 24 14.32 7.31 -6.44
CA ASP A 24 15.06 6.65 -7.53
C ASP A 24 15.77 5.37 -7.06
N ASP A 25 16.30 5.39 -5.83
CA ASP A 25 16.91 4.20 -5.22
C ASP A 25 15.84 3.14 -4.85
N ALA A 26 14.63 3.56 -4.45
CA ALA A 26 13.55 2.65 -4.10
C ALA A 26 12.96 1.91 -5.30
N ALA A 27 12.98 2.50 -6.49
CA ALA A 27 12.52 1.87 -7.73
C ALA A 27 13.52 0.85 -8.29
N LYS A 28 14.80 0.92 -7.86
CA LYS A 28 15.84 0.05 -8.40
C LYS A 28 15.65 -1.40 -7.97
N LYS A 29 15.57 -2.30 -8.97
CA LYS A 29 15.42 -3.74 -8.78
C LYS A 29 16.76 -4.44 -8.72
N SER A 30 16.84 -5.51 -7.92
CA SER A 30 17.98 -6.44 -7.92
C SER A 30 18.01 -7.29 -9.19
N GLU A 31 19.15 -7.92 -9.46
CA GLU A 31 19.27 -8.84 -10.61
C GLU A 31 18.27 -10.00 -10.50
N GLY A 32 17.57 -10.30 -11.60
CA GLY A 32 16.58 -11.36 -11.69
C GLY A 32 15.21 -11.00 -11.10
N VAL A 33 15.00 -9.76 -10.66
CA VAL A 33 13.72 -9.26 -10.16
C VAL A 33 12.98 -8.54 -11.28
N MET A 34 11.70 -8.84 -11.43
CA MET A 34 10.83 -8.21 -12.41
C MET A 34 10.58 -6.73 -12.07
N THR A 35 10.54 -5.90 -13.10
CA THR A 35 9.89 -4.58 -13.01
C THR A 35 8.37 -4.77 -12.82
N TYR A 36 7.68 -3.72 -12.35
CA TYR A 36 6.22 -3.80 -12.24
C TYR A 36 5.55 -4.09 -13.60
N ALA A 37 6.05 -3.50 -14.68
CA ALA A 37 5.53 -3.74 -16.03
C ALA A 37 5.71 -5.21 -16.50
N GLU A 38 6.82 -5.85 -16.15
CA GLU A 38 7.03 -7.27 -16.42
C GLU A 38 6.12 -8.16 -15.58
N TYR A 39 5.92 -7.83 -14.30
CA TYR A 39 4.96 -8.50 -13.44
C TYR A 39 3.53 -8.34 -13.96
N ASP A 40 3.13 -7.13 -14.33
CA ASP A 40 1.79 -6.86 -14.85
C ASP A 40 1.51 -7.65 -16.13
N ALA A 41 2.50 -7.74 -17.04
CA ALA A 41 2.42 -8.49 -18.28
C ALA A 41 2.57 -10.02 -18.11
N ALA A 42 3.00 -10.52 -16.95
CA ALA A 42 3.16 -11.94 -16.70
C ALA A 42 1.80 -12.66 -16.76
N ALA A 43 1.79 -13.87 -17.33
CA ALA A 43 0.58 -14.69 -17.40
C ALA A 43 0.12 -15.12 -16.00
N MET A 44 -1.16 -15.41 -15.85
CA MET A 44 -1.66 -16.09 -14.66
C MET A 44 -0.98 -17.45 -14.50
N ASP A 45 -0.79 -17.87 -13.26
CA ASP A 45 -0.05 -19.07 -12.85
C ASP A 45 1.45 -19.05 -13.19
N ALA A 46 1.98 -17.95 -13.74
CA ALA A 46 3.43 -17.81 -13.94
C ALA A 46 4.15 -17.58 -12.61
N GLU A 47 5.33 -18.17 -12.49
CA GLU A 47 6.24 -17.82 -11.40
C GLU A 47 6.74 -16.38 -11.59
N VAL A 48 6.70 -15.60 -10.52
CA VAL A 48 7.11 -14.20 -10.50
C VAL A 48 8.10 -13.96 -9.37
N VAL A 49 9.04 -13.06 -9.62
CA VAL A 49 10.03 -12.60 -8.64
C VAL A 49 9.94 -11.08 -8.57
N ILE A 50 9.50 -10.55 -7.46
CA ILE A 50 9.31 -9.10 -7.26
C ILE A 50 10.08 -8.61 -6.04
N GLU A 51 10.35 -7.33 -5.99
CA GLU A 51 10.79 -6.61 -4.79
C GLU A 51 9.87 -5.43 -4.52
N GLY A 52 9.58 -5.23 -3.25
CA GLY A 52 8.81 -4.09 -2.80
C GLY A 52 9.05 -3.81 -1.32
N TYR A 53 8.38 -2.81 -0.83
CA TYR A 53 8.43 -2.39 0.55
C TYR A 53 7.09 -2.66 1.23
N VAL A 54 7.12 -3.29 2.38
CA VAL A 54 5.93 -3.55 3.19
C VAL A 54 5.25 -2.22 3.51
N GLN A 55 3.98 -2.09 3.15
CA GLN A 55 3.16 -0.93 3.54
C GLN A 55 2.24 -1.28 4.70
N ALA A 56 1.76 -2.51 4.74
CA ALA A 56 1.02 -3.09 5.85
C ALA A 56 1.03 -4.63 5.77
N THR A 57 0.62 -5.26 6.85
CA THR A 57 0.38 -6.71 6.91
C THR A 57 -0.95 -6.98 7.58
N GLN A 58 -1.60 -8.07 7.21
CA GLN A 58 -2.66 -8.64 8.02
C GLN A 58 -2.07 -9.39 9.22
N SER A 59 -2.90 -9.83 10.13
CA SER A 59 -2.48 -10.63 11.28
C SER A 59 -1.79 -11.93 10.85
N TRP A 60 -0.66 -12.25 11.50
CA TRP A 60 -0.01 -13.55 11.32
C TRP A 60 -0.89 -14.68 11.84
N TRP A 61 -0.99 -15.77 11.06
CA TRP A 61 -1.75 -16.95 11.42
C TRP A 61 -1.16 -18.20 10.75
N ASP A 62 -1.01 -19.27 11.48
CA ASP A 62 -0.63 -20.60 10.98
C ASP A 62 0.59 -20.59 10.03
N ASN A 63 1.67 -19.93 10.44
CA ASN A 63 2.90 -19.74 9.67
C ASN A 63 2.71 -18.98 8.33
N LYS A 64 1.73 -18.10 8.24
CA LYS A 64 1.44 -17.29 7.09
C LYS A 64 1.11 -15.85 7.48
N ILE A 65 1.34 -14.93 6.55
CA ILE A 65 0.99 -13.52 6.71
C ILE A 65 0.62 -12.94 5.34
N THR A 66 -0.45 -12.18 5.25
CA THR A 66 -0.78 -11.44 4.03
C THR A 66 -0.12 -10.07 4.06
N VAL A 67 0.52 -9.67 2.95
CA VAL A 67 1.36 -8.48 2.88
C VAL A 67 0.92 -7.56 1.75
N TYR A 68 0.73 -6.28 2.06
CA TYR A 68 0.54 -5.20 1.11
C TYR A 68 1.92 -4.61 0.81
N LEU A 69 2.43 -4.87 -0.39
CA LEU A 69 3.73 -4.40 -0.86
C LEU A 69 3.55 -3.30 -1.89
N GLN A 70 4.44 -2.33 -1.87
CA GLN A 70 4.50 -1.28 -2.89
C GLN A 70 5.94 -0.81 -3.08
N ASP A 71 6.26 -0.40 -4.30
CA ASP A 71 7.43 0.39 -4.66
C ASP A 71 6.98 1.62 -5.47
N PRO A 72 7.89 2.51 -5.90
CA PRO A 72 7.51 3.68 -6.70
C PRO A 72 6.79 3.36 -8.02
N ASP A 73 7.02 2.19 -8.61
CA ASP A 73 6.48 1.81 -9.91
C ASP A 73 5.11 1.12 -9.81
N GLY A 74 4.91 0.31 -8.75
CA GLY A 74 3.68 -0.46 -8.60
C GLY A 74 3.45 -1.07 -7.23
N ALA A 75 2.38 -1.83 -7.10
CA ALA A 75 1.99 -2.46 -5.85
C ALA A 75 1.56 -3.90 -6.05
N TYR A 76 1.69 -4.69 -4.99
CA TYR A 76 1.47 -6.14 -5.01
C TYR A 76 0.73 -6.56 -3.75
N PHE A 77 -0.24 -7.44 -3.90
CA PHE A 77 -0.90 -8.13 -2.80
C PHE A 77 -0.32 -9.54 -2.72
N VAL A 78 0.35 -9.85 -1.61
CA VAL A 78 0.94 -11.19 -1.39
C VAL A 78 0.07 -11.91 -0.39
N TYR A 79 -0.72 -12.85 -0.92
CA TYR A 79 -1.69 -13.59 -0.13
C TYR A 79 -1.01 -14.77 0.59
N GLU A 80 -1.25 -14.88 1.89
CA GLU A 80 -0.78 -15.99 2.73
C GLU A 80 0.72 -16.34 2.53
N LEU A 81 1.58 -15.33 2.48
CA LEU A 81 3.02 -15.50 2.40
C LEU A 81 3.54 -16.37 3.52
N ALA A 82 4.26 -17.45 3.20
CA ALA A 82 4.87 -18.33 4.18
C ALA A 82 5.86 -17.56 5.07
N CYS A 83 5.61 -17.54 6.38
CA CYS A 83 6.29 -16.66 7.31
C CYS A 83 6.31 -17.22 8.73
N SER A 84 7.48 -17.31 9.36
CA SER A 84 7.57 -17.59 10.78
C SER A 84 7.04 -16.43 11.63
N GLU A 85 6.61 -16.67 12.84
CA GLU A 85 6.18 -15.61 13.77
C GLU A 85 7.31 -14.61 14.05
N GLU A 86 8.56 -15.10 14.14
CA GLU A 86 9.75 -14.25 14.33
C GLU A 86 9.96 -13.29 13.15
N ASP A 87 9.79 -13.77 11.92
CA ASP A 87 9.96 -12.96 10.72
C ASP A 87 8.77 -12.03 10.49
N ALA A 88 7.56 -12.46 10.84
CA ALA A 88 6.38 -11.61 10.81
C ALA A 88 6.56 -10.33 11.64
N ALA A 89 7.18 -10.45 12.82
CA ALA A 89 7.48 -9.30 13.67
C ALA A 89 8.48 -8.29 13.04
N LYS A 90 9.24 -8.70 12.02
CA LYS A 90 10.19 -7.88 11.26
C LYS A 90 9.58 -7.24 10.02
N LEU A 91 8.43 -7.73 9.54
CA LEU A 91 7.71 -7.21 8.38
C LEU A 91 6.96 -5.91 8.72
N THR A 92 7.69 -4.91 9.17
CA THR A 92 7.15 -3.60 9.54
C THR A 92 7.08 -2.67 8.33
N LYS A 93 6.25 -1.62 8.43
CA LYS A 93 6.09 -0.62 7.36
C LYS A 93 7.45 -0.04 6.92
N GLY A 94 7.71 -0.10 5.62
CA GLY A 94 8.96 0.36 5.01
C GLY A 94 10.03 -0.73 4.84
N THR A 95 9.85 -1.94 5.40
CA THR A 95 10.81 -3.06 5.23
C THR A 95 10.81 -3.53 3.79
N LYS A 96 12.00 -3.63 3.17
CA LYS A 96 12.16 -4.20 1.82
C LYS A 96 12.17 -5.71 1.89
N ILE A 97 11.41 -6.36 1.01
CA ILE A 97 11.46 -7.81 0.81
C ILE A 97 11.48 -8.15 -0.68
N LYS A 98 12.12 -9.28 -1.01
CA LYS A 98 12.03 -9.94 -2.31
C LYS A 98 11.10 -11.15 -2.16
N VAL A 99 10.09 -11.25 -3.01
CA VAL A 99 9.11 -12.34 -2.99
C VAL A 99 9.21 -13.14 -4.27
N THR A 100 9.25 -14.46 -4.15
CA THR A 100 9.06 -15.42 -5.24
C THR A 100 7.77 -16.18 -5.00
N GLY A 101 6.88 -16.23 -5.98
CA GLY A 101 5.58 -16.90 -5.88
C GLY A 101 4.92 -17.00 -7.24
N PHE A 102 3.63 -17.24 -7.27
CA PHE A 102 2.86 -17.40 -8.51
C PHE A 102 1.81 -16.31 -8.63
N LYS A 103 1.75 -15.67 -9.80
CA LYS A 103 0.71 -14.66 -10.08
C LYS A 103 -0.64 -15.35 -10.19
N GLY A 104 -1.60 -14.91 -9.39
CA GLY A 104 -2.95 -15.42 -9.37
C GLY A 104 -4.00 -14.32 -9.40
N ALA A 105 -5.26 -14.72 -9.40
CA ALA A 105 -6.37 -13.81 -9.29
C ALA A 105 -7.51 -14.42 -8.47
N TRP A 106 -8.12 -13.60 -7.62
CA TRP A 106 -9.31 -13.94 -6.86
C TRP A 106 -10.37 -12.83 -6.96
N ALA A 107 -11.53 -13.15 -7.54
CA ALA A 107 -12.65 -12.20 -7.66
C ALA A 107 -12.29 -10.83 -8.28
N GLY A 108 -11.27 -10.80 -9.16
CA GLY A 108 -10.75 -9.57 -9.79
C GLY A 108 -9.52 -8.97 -9.10
N GLU A 109 -9.17 -9.42 -7.89
CA GLU A 109 -7.90 -9.09 -7.25
C GLU A 109 -6.75 -9.85 -7.92
N ILE A 110 -5.65 -9.16 -8.25
CA ILE A 110 -4.41 -9.76 -8.72
C ILE A 110 -3.48 -9.94 -7.54
N GLU A 111 -3.11 -11.18 -7.25
CA GLU A 111 -2.36 -11.54 -6.06
C GLU A 111 -1.15 -12.42 -6.38
N ILE A 112 -0.22 -12.52 -5.44
CA ILE A 112 0.89 -13.47 -5.48
C ILE A 112 0.59 -14.56 -4.45
N MET A 113 0.50 -15.80 -4.91
CA MET A 113 0.21 -16.99 -4.10
C MET A 113 1.46 -17.84 -3.89
N ASP A 114 1.42 -18.72 -2.87
CA ASP A 114 2.50 -19.65 -2.52
C ASP A 114 3.87 -18.96 -2.38
N GLY A 115 3.83 -17.72 -1.88
CA GLY A 115 4.99 -16.85 -1.77
C GLY A 115 6.01 -17.34 -0.74
N LYS A 116 7.29 -17.13 -1.08
CA LYS A 116 8.43 -17.16 -0.17
C LYS A 116 9.16 -15.84 -0.28
N PHE A 117 9.85 -15.42 0.78
CA PHE A 117 10.52 -14.14 0.75
C PHE A 117 11.92 -14.17 1.38
N GLU A 118 12.68 -13.14 1.04
CA GLU A 118 13.98 -12.79 1.63
C GLU A 118 13.93 -11.32 2.02
N PHE A 119 14.53 -10.97 3.16
CA PHE A 119 14.69 -9.56 3.53
C PHE A 119 15.69 -8.88 2.62
N GLY A 120 15.37 -7.66 2.19
CA GLY A 120 16.23 -6.79 1.42
C GLY A 120 16.76 -5.61 2.24
N GLU A 121 17.69 -4.87 1.66
CA GLU A 121 18.22 -3.65 2.26
C GLU A 121 17.45 -2.42 1.77
N GLY A 122 17.38 -1.39 2.62
CA GLY A 122 16.70 -0.13 2.33
C GLY A 122 15.34 -0.03 2.97
N THR A 123 14.76 1.17 2.88
CA THR A 123 13.43 1.47 3.40
C THR A 123 12.73 2.50 2.53
N TRP A 124 11.43 2.31 2.32
CA TRP A 124 10.59 3.26 1.62
C TRP A 124 9.13 3.11 2.06
N ILE A 125 8.41 4.21 2.15
CA ILE A 125 7.01 4.26 2.55
C ILE A 125 6.25 5.04 1.48
N ALA A 126 5.16 4.46 0.98
CA ALA A 126 4.28 5.09 0.01
C ALA A 126 3.50 6.23 0.66
N GLU A 127 3.30 7.29 -0.12
CA GLU A 127 2.28 8.31 0.15
C GLU A 127 0.99 7.91 -0.57
N ALA A 128 -0.17 8.19 0.04
CA ALA A 128 -1.45 7.87 -0.57
C ALA A 128 -1.69 8.70 -1.83
N THR A 129 -1.96 8.03 -2.95
CA THR A 129 -2.32 8.70 -4.20
C THR A 129 -3.81 8.99 -4.21
N ASP A 130 -4.21 10.25 -4.42
CA ASP A 130 -5.63 10.61 -4.57
C ASP A 130 -6.19 10.05 -5.89
N VAL A 131 -7.11 9.11 -5.78
CA VAL A 131 -7.80 8.48 -6.91
C VAL A 131 -9.30 8.78 -6.94
N THR A 132 -9.74 9.78 -6.19
CA THR A 132 -11.17 10.14 -6.07
C THR A 132 -11.82 10.39 -7.44
N ALA A 133 -11.13 11.09 -8.33
CA ALA A 133 -11.64 11.40 -9.67
C ALA A 133 -11.70 10.17 -10.61
N LEU A 134 -11.07 9.06 -10.24
CA LEU A 134 -11.06 7.81 -11.02
C LEU A 134 -12.19 6.86 -10.64
N LEU A 135 -12.93 7.12 -9.54
CA LEU A 135 -14.07 6.30 -9.14
C LEU A 135 -15.09 6.20 -10.28
N GLY A 136 -15.47 4.96 -10.61
CA GLY A 136 -16.41 4.66 -11.68
C GLY A 136 -15.82 4.70 -13.09
N THR A 137 -14.50 4.84 -13.24
CA THR A 137 -13.80 4.77 -14.53
C THR A 137 -12.96 3.49 -14.64
N ASP A 138 -12.68 3.05 -15.87
CA ASP A 138 -11.79 1.91 -16.14
C ASP A 138 -10.31 2.21 -15.79
N GLU A 139 -9.96 3.45 -15.50
CA GLU A 139 -8.60 3.84 -15.12
C GLU A 139 -8.27 3.46 -13.67
N LEU A 140 -9.29 3.33 -12.80
CA LEU A 140 -9.08 3.04 -11.38
C LEU A 140 -8.34 1.71 -11.16
N ILE A 141 -8.66 0.67 -11.93
CA ILE A 141 -8.02 -0.65 -11.82
C ILE A 141 -6.50 -0.62 -12.02
N LYS A 142 -5.97 0.36 -12.76
CA LYS A 142 -4.52 0.53 -12.95
C LYS A 142 -3.79 0.94 -11.66
N HIS A 143 -4.54 1.28 -10.62
CA HIS A 143 -4.02 1.59 -9.28
C HIS A 143 -4.23 0.44 -8.29
N GLN A 144 -4.65 -0.74 -8.77
CA GLN A 144 -4.87 -1.91 -7.92
C GLN A 144 -3.67 -2.17 -7.00
N ASN A 145 -3.95 -2.53 -5.76
CA ASN A 145 -2.99 -2.78 -4.67
C ASN A 145 -2.23 -1.55 -4.15
N LYS A 146 -2.27 -0.40 -4.83
CA LYS A 146 -1.58 0.82 -4.36
C LYS A 146 -2.25 1.39 -3.11
N PHE A 147 -1.43 2.04 -2.30
CA PHE A 147 -1.93 2.89 -1.22
C PHE A 147 -2.53 4.16 -1.81
N VAL A 148 -3.83 4.36 -1.59
CA VAL A 148 -4.63 5.40 -2.22
C VAL A 148 -5.42 6.20 -1.20
N SER A 149 -5.90 7.38 -1.61
CA SER A 149 -6.85 8.18 -0.85
C SER A 149 -8.08 8.53 -1.69
N PHE A 150 -9.18 8.73 -0.99
CA PHE A 150 -10.45 9.21 -1.53
C PHE A 150 -10.91 10.41 -0.71
N LYS A 151 -11.41 11.44 -1.38
CA LYS A 151 -11.80 12.71 -0.78
C LYS A 151 -13.28 12.98 -0.92
N GLY A 152 -13.90 13.40 0.19
CA GLY A 152 -15.29 13.83 0.23
C GLY A 152 -16.29 12.76 -0.20
N LEU A 153 -16.10 11.53 0.27
CA LEU A 153 -17.06 10.44 0.10
C LEU A 153 -18.21 10.58 1.11
N LYS A 154 -19.44 10.40 0.66
CA LYS A 154 -20.59 10.34 1.57
C LYS A 154 -20.85 8.91 1.98
N ILE A 155 -20.96 8.65 3.28
CA ILE A 155 -21.36 7.35 3.82
C ILE A 155 -22.85 7.13 3.53
N GLU A 156 -23.19 6.03 2.90
CA GLU A 156 -24.58 5.61 2.67
C GLU A 156 -25.01 4.54 3.66
N LYS A 157 -24.09 3.64 4.04
CA LYS A 157 -24.37 2.57 5.00
C LYS A 157 -23.06 2.08 5.65
N ILE A 158 -23.16 1.66 6.90
CA ILE A 158 -22.14 0.91 7.64
C ILE A 158 -22.79 -0.38 8.12
N SER A 159 -22.16 -1.52 7.88
CA SER A 159 -22.64 -2.82 8.35
C SER A 159 -21.48 -3.71 8.74
N TYR A 160 -21.68 -4.55 9.74
CA TYR A 160 -20.71 -5.56 10.14
C TYR A 160 -21.00 -6.87 9.39
N LYS A 161 -19.94 -7.57 9.02
CA LYS A 161 -20.04 -8.93 8.47
C LYS A 161 -20.76 -9.83 9.50
N ASN A 162 -21.70 -10.62 9.02
CA ASN A 162 -22.54 -11.49 9.85
C ASN A 162 -23.31 -10.74 10.97
N ASP A 163 -23.54 -9.44 10.83
CA ASP A 163 -24.16 -8.57 11.84
C ASP A 163 -23.44 -8.62 13.21
N ALA A 164 -22.14 -8.95 13.21
CA ALA A 164 -21.33 -9.17 14.40
C ALA A 164 -20.24 -8.09 14.57
N PRO A 165 -20.35 -7.20 15.58
CA PRO A 165 -19.23 -6.32 15.94
C PRO A 165 -17.97 -7.13 16.24
N GLY A 166 -16.81 -6.64 15.73
CA GLY A 166 -15.52 -7.36 15.85
C GLY A 166 -15.13 -8.14 14.60
N ASP A 167 -16.00 -8.21 13.60
CA ASP A 167 -15.71 -8.73 12.27
C ASP A 167 -15.47 -7.58 11.27
N ASP A 168 -15.32 -7.87 9.97
CA ASP A 168 -15.16 -6.85 8.92
C ASP A 168 -16.29 -5.81 8.99
N ILE A 169 -15.96 -4.55 8.69
CA ILE A 169 -16.95 -3.51 8.48
C ILE A 169 -17.05 -3.22 6.99
N TYR A 170 -18.23 -3.39 6.43
CA TYR A 170 -18.54 -2.93 5.06
C TYR A 170 -19.08 -1.52 5.12
N VAL A 171 -18.50 -0.64 4.31
CA VAL A 171 -18.83 0.78 4.25
C VAL A 171 -19.27 1.11 2.83
N ASP A 172 -20.57 1.26 2.64
CA ASP A 172 -21.11 1.76 1.38
C ASP A 172 -20.95 3.28 1.35
N VAL A 173 -20.23 3.76 0.36
CA VAL A 173 -19.96 5.18 0.13
C VAL A 173 -20.45 5.62 -1.22
N SER A 174 -20.85 6.88 -1.36
CA SER A 174 -21.23 7.45 -2.66
C SER A 174 -20.35 8.61 -3.06
N LYS A 175 -20.16 8.73 -4.37
CA LYS A 175 -19.51 9.85 -5.05
C LYS A 175 -20.15 10.06 -6.41
N ASP A 176 -20.53 11.30 -6.71
CA ASP A 176 -21.09 11.70 -8.00
C ASP A 176 -22.25 10.82 -8.50
N GLY A 177 -23.10 10.36 -7.55
CA GLY A 177 -24.28 9.55 -7.81
C GLY A 177 -24.05 8.04 -7.93
N ASN A 178 -22.82 7.56 -7.83
CA ASN A 178 -22.47 6.13 -7.80
C ASN A 178 -22.16 5.70 -6.37
N THR A 179 -22.42 4.42 -6.07
CA THR A 179 -22.13 3.81 -4.77
C THR A 179 -21.05 2.75 -4.91
N TYR A 180 -20.16 2.69 -3.92
CA TYR A 180 -19.04 1.77 -3.84
C TYR A 180 -19.03 1.14 -2.45
N SER A 181 -18.57 -0.11 -2.32
CA SER A 181 -18.46 -0.79 -1.04
C SER A 181 -17.00 -1.02 -0.68
N PHE A 182 -16.54 -0.37 0.39
CA PHE A 182 -15.18 -0.52 0.93
C PHE A 182 -15.21 -1.40 2.18
N CYS A 183 -14.05 -1.86 2.61
CA CYS A 183 -13.91 -2.78 3.74
C CYS A 183 -12.90 -2.27 4.77
N VAL A 184 -13.29 -2.22 6.04
CA VAL A 184 -12.36 -2.23 7.16
C VAL A 184 -12.12 -3.70 7.48
N GLU A 185 -11.05 -4.25 6.91
CA GLU A 185 -10.74 -5.67 6.97
C GLU A 185 -10.13 -6.01 8.34
N ARG A 186 -10.75 -6.95 9.06
CA ARG A 186 -10.45 -7.21 10.49
C ARG A 186 -9.03 -7.66 10.77
N TYR A 187 -8.39 -8.33 9.81
CA TYR A 187 -7.02 -8.81 9.99
C TYR A 187 -5.97 -7.75 9.68
N LEU A 188 -6.35 -6.69 8.95
CA LEU A 188 -5.53 -5.51 8.67
C LEU A 188 -5.76 -4.41 9.72
N THR A 189 -7.02 -4.04 9.93
CA THR A 189 -7.44 -2.95 10.81
C THR A 189 -8.52 -3.44 11.78
N GLY A 190 -8.14 -4.37 12.64
CA GLY A 190 -9.05 -5.05 13.56
C GLY A 190 -9.62 -4.16 14.67
N PRO A 191 -10.50 -4.72 15.53
CA PRO A 191 -11.29 -4.00 16.51
C PRO A 191 -10.49 -3.14 17.51
N ASP A 192 -9.23 -3.46 17.73
CA ASP A 192 -8.37 -2.72 18.65
C ASP A 192 -7.73 -1.47 18.03
N THR A 193 -7.81 -1.31 16.71
CA THR A 193 -7.25 -0.17 15.99
C THR A 193 -8.10 1.09 16.10
N ASP A 194 -7.47 2.25 16.01
CA ASP A 194 -8.19 3.53 16.00
C ASP A 194 -9.10 3.67 14.77
N VAL A 195 -8.69 3.10 13.64
CA VAL A 195 -9.52 3.08 12.41
C VAL A 195 -10.82 2.35 12.64
N TYR A 196 -10.77 1.13 13.18
CA TYR A 196 -11.97 0.35 13.45
C TYR A 196 -12.91 1.07 14.41
N LYS A 197 -12.36 1.64 15.49
CA LYS A 197 -13.12 2.38 16.51
C LYS A 197 -13.76 3.64 15.95
N ALA A 198 -13.10 4.34 15.02
CA ALA A 198 -13.65 5.55 14.41
C ALA A 198 -14.97 5.28 13.67
N PHE A 199 -15.18 4.09 13.13
CA PHE A 199 -16.44 3.75 12.46
C PHE A 199 -17.63 3.62 13.40
N ALA A 200 -17.41 3.45 14.71
CA ALA A 200 -18.50 3.47 15.69
C ALA A 200 -19.17 4.87 15.85
N ASP A 201 -18.44 5.93 15.53
CA ASP A 201 -18.91 7.32 15.62
C ASP A 201 -19.39 7.88 14.27
N LEU A 202 -19.33 7.08 13.20
CA LEU A 202 -19.76 7.45 11.86
C LEU A 202 -21.17 6.92 11.58
N GLN A 203 -21.90 7.64 10.72
CA GLN A 203 -23.25 7.26 10.32
C GLN A 203 -23.54 7.62 8.86
N ALA A 204 -24.62 7.06 8.34
CA ALA A 204 -25.12 7.45 7.02
C ALA A 204 -25.36 8.96 6.93
N GLY A 205 -24.91 9.56 5.85
CA GLY A 205 -24.95 11.00 5.59
C GLY A 205 -23.65 11.74 5.95
N ASP A 206 -22.75 11.15 6.75
CA ASP A 206 -21.45 11.74 7.04
C ASP A 206 -20.59 11.80 5.77
N VAL A 207 -19.81 12.88 5.65
CA VAL A 207 -18.83 13.04 4.56
C VAL A 207 -17.45 12.81 5.14
N VAL A 208 -16.66 11.98 4.47
CA VAL A 208 -15.36 11.53 4.97
C VAL A 208 -14.29 11.56 3.90
N ASP A 209 -13.03 11.70 4.32
CA ASP A 209 -11.85 11.32 3.58
C ASP A 209 -11.39 9.94 4.08
N MET A 210 -10.94 9.09 3.17
CA MET A 210 -10.44 7.75 3.49
C MET A 210 -9.10 7.48 2.81
N GLU A 211 -8.28 6.66 3.46
CA GLU A 211 -7.07 6.09 2.86
C GLU A 211 -7.07 4.57 3.04
N GLY A 212 -6.43 3.86 2.11
CA GLY A 212 -6.33 2.41 2.19
C GLY A 212 -5.62 1.80 0.99
N PHE A 213 -5.63 0.48 0.92
CA PHE A 213 -5.09 -0.26 -0.21
C PHE A 213 -6.22 -0.57 -1.18
N LEU A 214 -6.01 -0.25 -2.47
CA LEU A 214 -7.01 -0.42 -3.51
C LEU A 214 -7.18 -1.91 -3.86
N TYR A 215 -7.84 -2.63 -2.98
CA TYR A 215 -8.20 -4.02 -3.15
C TYR A 215 -9.42 -4.16 -4.09
N TRP A 216 -9.56 -5.33 -4.70
CA TRP A 216 -10.64 -5.63 -5.63
C TRP A 216 -11.39 -6.90 -5.23
N TYR A 217 -12.71 -6.82 -5.12
CA TYR A 217 -13.58 -7.97 -4.91
C TYR A 217 -14.87 -7.78 -5.73
N GLU A 218 -14.93 -8.39 -6.93
CA GLU A 218 -16.02 -8.18 -7.90
C GLU A 218 -16.25 -6.70 -8.26
N GLY A 219 -15.33 -5.84 -7.94
CA GLY A 219 -15.34 -4.38 -8.07
C GLY A 219 -14.37 -3.74 -7.08
N VAL A 220 -14.32 -2.40 -7.06
CA VAL A 220 -13.49 -1.70 -6.09
C VAL A 220 -13.94 -2.02 -4.66
N ASN A 221 -13.02 -2.51 -3.83
CA ASN A 221 -13.26 -2.88 -2.43
C ASN A 221 -12.05 -2.48 -1.58
N THR A 222 -11.77 -1.17 -1.50
CA THR A 222 -10.58 -0.66 -0.79
C THR A 222 -10.56 -1.12 0.66
N HIS A 223 -9.42 -1.69 1.09
CA HIS A 223 -9.16 -2.03 2.47
C HIS A 223 -8.71 -0.77 3.24
N ILE A 224 -9.59 -0.21 4.06
CA ILE A 224 -9.42 1.09 4.70
C ILE A 224 -8.43 1.02 5.85
N THR A 225 -7.49 1.96 5.87
CA THR A 225 -6.47 2.11 6.93
C THR A 225 -6.53 3.46 7.63
N ALA A 226 -7.28 4.41 7.11
CA ALA A 226 -7.56 5.69 7.76
C ALA A 226 -8.91 6.25 7.33
N VAL A 227 -9.58 6.94 8.22
CA VAL A 227 -10.82 7.68 7.95
C VAL A 227 -10.82 8.97 8.74
N SER A 228 -11.29 10.06 8.12
CA SER A 228 -11.50 11.33 8.79
C SER A 228 -12.83 11.95 8.37
N LYS A 229 -13.68 12.29 9.35
CA LYS A 229 -14.95 12.98 9.11
C LYS A 229 -14.67 14.44 8.75
N LEU A 230 -15.31 14.90 7.68
CA LEU A 230 -15.33 16.31 7.32
C LEU A 230 -16.45 17.00 8.08
N GLY A 231 -16.15 18.18 8.61
CA GLY A 231 -17.07 18.97 9.43
C GLY A 231 -18.24 19.56 8.66
#